data_9f65d854bc7623e5ed3ea991ed5c202d
#
_entry.id   9f65d854bc7623e5ed3ea991ed5c202d
#
_cell.length_a   1.000
_cell.length_b   1.000
_cell.length_c   1.000
_cell.angle_alpha   90.00
_cell.angle_beta   90.00
_cell.angle_gamma   90.00
#
_symmetry.space_group_name_H-M   'P 1'
#
loop_
_entity.id
_entity.type
_entity.pdbx_description
1 polymer ?
#
loop_
_entity_poly.entity_id
_entity_poly.type
_entity_poly.pdbx_seq_one_letter_code
_entity_poly.pdbx_strand_id
1 'polypeptide(L)'
;MILFVSGRCDIPAFYSTWFFNRLQEGFVDVRNPFNPHQISRIYLNEQNIDGILFCTKNPIPMMNRLEEVPFLYQFQITLTPYHEDIEEHVASKKEIVNAVREMSLRLGKDRVIVRYDPILLTPKYTVEYHRRAFEKLCSQLEGYVDTIIISFVDMYKNTAGNQKRM
;
A
#
# COMPACT_ATOMS: atom_id res chain seq x y z
N MET A 1 14.99 -1.24 -13.75
CA MET A 1 14.09 -2.17 -13.03
C MET A 1 12.94 -1.41 -12.38
N ILE A 2 11.77 -2.06 -12.14
CA ILE A 2 10.72 -1.51 -11.27
C ILE A 2 11.05 -1.86 -9.82
N LEU A 3 11.12 -0.84 -8.96
CA LEU A 3 11.40 -1.01 -7.54
C LEU A 3 10.10 -1.13 -6.75
N PHE A 4 9.85 -2.30 -6.16
CA PHE A 4 8.75 -2.52 -5.22
C PHE A 4 9.20 -2.19 -3.81
N VAL A 5 8.70 -1.09 -3.23
CA VAL A 5 9.27 -0.52 -2.01
C VAL A 5 8.74 -1.15 -0.73
N SER A 6 7.52 -1.64 -0.70
CA SER A 6 6.83 -2.12 0.52
C SER A 6 6.78 -3.65 0.67
N GLY A 7 7.78 -4.37 0.19
CA GLY A 7 7.76 -5.85 0.21
C GLY A 7 7.85 -6.51 1.58
N ARG A 8 8.28 -5.80 2.63
CA ARG A 8 8.47 -6.34 3.99
C ARG A 8 7.81 -5.52 5.08
N CYS A 9 7.61 -4.24 4.84
CA CYS A 9 6.97 -3.32 5.76
C CYS A 9 6.36 -2.18 4.96
N ASP A 10 5.44 -1.46 5.54
CA ASP A 10 4.81 -0.29 4.92
C ASP A 10 5.76 0.92 5.01
N ILE A 11 6.61 1.08 3.99
CA ILE A 11 7.60 2.16 3.93
C ILE A 11 6.95 3.55 3.92
N PRO A 12 5.94 3.84 3.07
CA PRO A 12 5.26 5.13 3.10
C PRO A 12 4.67 5.49 4.46
N ALA A 13 4.08 4.52 5.16
CA ALA A 13 3.42 4.75 6.44
C ALA A 13 4.41 4.99 7.59
N PHE A 14 5.51 4.20 7.65
CA PHE A 14 6.35 4.15 8.86
C PHE A 14 7.79 4.60 8.63
N TYR A 15 8.27 4.58 7.39
CA TYR A 15 9.69 4.78 7.07
C TYR A 15 9.90 5.80 5.94
N SER A 16 8.95 6.73 5.73
CA SER A 16 9.06 7.74 4.67
C SER A 16 10.34 8.54 4.75
N THR A 17 10.71 9.05 5.93
CA THR A 17 11.97 9.80 6.15
C THR A 17 13.21 8.97 5.79
N TRP A 18 13.23 7.69 6.22
CA TRP A 18 14.32 6.78 5.86
C TRP A 18 14.43 6.58 4.34
N PHE A 19 13.28 6.43 3.66
CA PHE A 19 13.23 6.26 2.22
C PHE A 19 13.85 7.48 1.48
N PHE A 20 13.45 8.68 1.86
CA PHE A 20 14.02 9.91 1.27
C PHE A 20 15.51 10.05 1.56
N ASN A 21 15.98 9.69 2.75
CA ASN A 21 17.41 9.64 3.03
C ASN A 21 18.15 8.64 2.12
N ARG A 22 17.54 7.49 1.81
CA ARG A 22 18.12 6.53 0.86
C ARG A 22 18.15 7.06 -0.57
N LEU A 23 17.14 7.82 -0.99
CA LEU A 23 17.14 8.51 -2.28
C LEU A 23 18.32 9.50 -2.38
N GLN A 24 18.56 10.29 -1.34
CA GLN A 24 19.66 11.25 -1.28
C GLN A 24 21.04 10.56 -1.31
N GLU A 25 21.19 9.45 -0.60
CA GLU A 25 22.42 8.64 -0.60
C GLU A 25 22.67 7.89 -1.93
N GLY A 26 21.61 7.73 -2.74
CA GLY A 26 21.71 7.08 -4.05
C GLY A 26 21.81 5.56 -4.02
N PHE A 27 21.67 4.92 -2.86
CA PHE A 27 21.63 3.46 -2.76
C PHE A 27 20.87 2.96 -1.51
N VAL A 28 20.48 1.68 -1.57
CA VAL A 28 19.96 0.93 -0.43
C VAL A 28 20.56 -0.46 -0.39
N ASP A 29 20.95 -0.89 0.81
CA ASP A 29 21.42 -2.26 1.06
C ASP A 29 20.26 -3.12 1.59
N VAL A 30 19.93 -4.15 0.84
CA VAL A 30 18.83 -5.08 1.13
C VAL A 30 19.40 -6.40 1.60
N ARG A 31 19.14 -6.75 2.85
CA ARG A 31 19.56 -8.03 3.44
C ARG A 31 18.59 -9.14 3.03
N ASN A 32 19.12 -10.29 2.60
CA ASN A 32 18.30 -11.46 2.33
C ASN A 32 17.67 -11.99 3.64
N PRO A 33 16.33 -12.16 3.71
CA PRO A 33 15.66 -12.61 4.94
C PRO A 33 15.99 -14.06 5.33
N PHE A 34 16.41 -14.89 4.35
CA PHE A 34 16.75 -16.30 4.57
C PHE A 34 18.25 -16.52 4.76
N ASN A 35 19.09 -15.54 4.38
CA ASN A 35 20.53 -15.57 4.57
C ASN A 35 21.04 -14.18 5.00
N PRO A 36 21.21 -13.92 6.31
CA PRO A 36 21.61 -12.61 6.81
C PRO A 36 23.01 -12.14 6.34
N HIS A 37 23.85 -13.05 5.86
CA HIS A 37 25.18 -12.71 5.34
C HIS A 37 25.12 -12.24 3.86
N GLN A 38 24.02 -12.47 3.18
CA GLN A 38 23.81 -12.00 1.81
C GLN A 38 23.14 -10.63 1.80
N ILE A 39 23.88 -9.62 1.34
CA ILE A 39 23.40 -8.26 1.19
C ILE A 39 23.50 -7.88 -0.29
N SER A 40 22.42 -7.33 -0.83
CA SER A 40 22.36 -6.81 -2.19
C SER A 40 22.27 -5.30 -2.15
N ARG A 41 23.19 -4.60 -2.80
CA ARG A 41 23.13 -3.15 -2.99
C ARG A 41 22.33 -2.81 -4.23
N ILE A 42 21.35 -1.95 -4.06
CA ILE A 42 20.52 -1.40 -5.15
C ILE A 42 20.87 0.08 -5.28
N TYR A 43 21.36 0.47 -6.45
CA TYR A 43 21.64 1.88 -6.76
C TYR A 43 20.35 2.56 -7.23
N LEU A 44 20.03 3.70 -6.58
CA LEU A 44 18.83 4.49 -6.81
C LEU A 44 19.13 5.62 -7.79
N ASN A 45 19.32 5.27 -9.06
CA ASN A 45 19.60 6.21 -10.14
C ASN A 45 18.82 5.83 -11.41
N GLU A 46 18.73 6.73 -12.38
CA GLU A 46 17.96 6.57 -13.62
C GLU A 46 18.45 5.41 -14.50
N GLN A 47 19.71 4.99 -14.37
CA GLN A 47 20.25 3.86 -15.12
C GLN A 47 19.70 2.50 -14.62
N ASN A 48 19.32 2.45 -13.33
CA ASN A 48 18.89 1.21 -12.67
C ASN A 48 17.38 1.16 -12.41
N ILE A 49 16.73 2.30 -12.19
CA ILE A 49 15.33 2.40 -11.77
C ILE A 49 14.49 3.02 -12.87
N ASP A 50 13.58 2.24 -13.46
CA ASP A 50 12.60 2.70 -14.46
C ASP A 50 11.35 3.28 -13.78
N GLY A 51 11.06 2.83 -12.56
CA GLY A 51 9.91 3.31 -11.80
C GLY A 51 9.81 2.66 -10.41
N ILE A 52 8.97 3.25 -9.58
CA ILE A 52 8.74 2.82 -8.20
C ILE A 52 7.26 2.48 -7.98
N LEU A 53 7.00 1.33 -7.37
CA LEU A 53 5.68 0.94 -6.90
C LEU A 53 5.65 1.01 -5.37
N PHE A 54 4.84 1.93 -4.85
CA PHE A 54 4.55 2.06 -3.43
C PHE A 54 3.28 1.29 -3.09
N CYS A 55 3.34 0.36 -2.14
CA CYS A 55 2.15 -0.25 -1.54
C CYS A 55 2.04 0.19 -0.10
N THR A 56 0.87 0.71 0.31
CA THR A 56 0.69 1.28 1.65
C THR A 56 -0.75 1.22 2.12
N LYS A 57 -0.95 1.17 3.43
CA LYS A 57 -2.24 1.45 4.09
C LYS A 57 -2.37 2.92 4.51
N ASN A 58 -1.26 3.67 4.55
CA ASN A 58 -1.27 5.08 4.92
C ASN A 58 -0.22 5.88 4.14
N PRO A 59 -0.59 6.56 3.05
CA PRO A 59 0.33 7.36 2.26
C PRO A 59 0.66 8.72 2.90
N ILE A 60 -0.12 9.19 3.89
CA ILE A 60 -0.09 10.55 4.44
C ILE A 60 1.32 11.00 4.85
N PRO A 61 2.14 10.19 5.57
CA PRO A 61 3.47 10.64 5.99
C PRO A 61 4.43 10.95 4.83
N MET A 62 4.14 10.44 3.61
CA MET A 62 4.98 10.63 2.44
C MET A 62 4.49 11.77 1.52
N MET A 63 3.21 12.16 1.62
CA MET A 63 2.53 13.02 0.64
C MET A 63 3.19 14.38 0.42
N ASN A 64 3.76 14.98 1.47
CA ASN A 64 4.37 16.33 1.39
C ASN A 64 5.74 16.35 0.71
N ARG A 65 6.30 15.18 0.39
CA ARG A 65 7.63 15.03 -0.18
C ARG A 65 7.65 14.27 -1.50
N LEU A 66 6.49 14.07 -2.14
CA LEU A 66 6.38 13.29 -3.38
C LEU A 66 7.16 13.90 -4.53
N GLU A 67 7.32 15.22 -4.55
CA GLU A 67 8.10 15.94 -5.55
C GLU A 67 9.62 15.67 -5.46
N GLU A 68 10.09 15.14 -4.33
CA GLU A 68 11.50 14.73 -4.15
C GLU A 68 11.82 13.37 -4.79
N VAL A 69 10.80 12.60 -5.24
CA VAL A 69 11.00 11.31 -5.90
C VAL A 69 11.35 11.54 -7.38
N PRO A 70 12.60 11.29 -7.81
CA PRO A 70 13.05 11.64 -9.17
C PRO A 70 12.64 10.63 -10.25
N PHE A 71 11.89 9.58 -9.87
CA PHE A 71 11.48 8.50 -10.76
C PHE A 71 9.98 8.57 -11.07
N LEU A 72 9.55 7.89 -12.12
CA LEU A 72 8.14 7.56 -12.28
C LEU A 72 7.70 6.67 -11.10
N TYR A 73 6.55 6.95 -10.53
CA TYR A 73 6.03 6.13 -9.43
C TYR A 73 4.51 6.01 -9.47
N GLN A 74 4.02 4.94 -8.88
CA GLN A 74 2.61 4.65 -8.70
C GLN A 74 2.35 4.22 -7.26
N PHE A 75 1.21 4.61 -6.72
CA PHE A 75 0.74 4.16 -5.42
C PHE A 75 -0.35 3.11 -5.56
N GLN A 76 -0.23 2.04 -4.80
CA GLN A 76 -1.30 1.09 -4.51
C GLN A 76 -1.69 1.25 -3.05
N ILE A 77 -2.84 1.86 -2.80
CA ILE A 77 -3.30 2.19 -1.45
C ILE A 77 -4.34 1.17 -1.02
N THR A 78 -4.02 0.39 0.01
CA THR A 78 -4.92 -0.61 0.56
C THR A 78 -5.96 0.06 1.46
N LEU A 79 -7.22 -0.10 1.10
CA LEU A 79 -8.36 0.45 1.82
C LEU A 79 -9.46 -0.62 1.94
N THR A 80 -9.43 -1.32 3.04
CA THR A 80 -10.33 -2.42 3.40
C THR A 80 -11.40 -1.95 4.38
N PRO A 81 -12.55 -2.63 4.49
CA PRO A 81 -13.67 -2.18 5.34
C PRO A 81 -13.57 -2.65 6.79
N TYR A 82 -12.46 -3.27 7.18
CA TYR A 82 -12.31 -3.85 8.51
C TYR A 82 -12.20 -2.80 9.60
N HIS A 83 -12.64 -3.17 10.80
CA HIS A 83 -12.53 -2.39 12.02
C HIS A 83 -11.30 -2.83 12.82
N GLU A 84 -11.14 -2.28 14.02
CA GLU A 84 -10.00 -2.52 14.93
C GLU A 84 -9.83 -3.98 15.34
N ASP A 85 -10.88 -4.79 15.24
CA ASP A 85 -10.81 -6.25 15.49
C ASP A 85 -9.95 -7.01 14.46
N ILE A 86 -9.68 -6.43 13.30
CA ILE A 86 -8.79 -6.98 12.27
C ILE A 86 -7.63 -6.01 11.98
N GLU A 87 -7.88 -4.70 12.02
CA GLU A 87 -6.91 -3.66 11.68
C GLU A 87 -6.74 -2.67 12.84
N GLU A 88 -6.00 -3.09 13.89
CA GLU A 88 -5.87 -2.36 15.15
C GLU A 88 -5.22 -0.97 15.02
N HIS A 89 -4.28 -0.77 14.12
CA HIS A 89 -3.43 0.43 14.08
C HIS A 89 -3.38 1.08 12.69
N VAL A 90 -4.51 1.11 12.00
CA VAL A 90 -4.62 1.75 10.68
C VAL A 90 -5.26 3.13 10.83
N ALA A 91 -4.76 4.10 10.07
CA ALA A 91 -5.34 5.44 10.00
C ALA A 91 -6.83 5.39 9.63
N SER A 92 -7.59 6.41 10.00
CA SER A 92 -9.04 6.40 9.76
C SER A 92 -9.34 6.28 8.26
N LYS A 93 -10.35 5.49 7.93
CA LYS A 93 -10.76 5.27 6.53
C LYS A 93 -11.10 6.60 5.83
N LYS A 94 -11.65 7.56 6.57
CA LYS A 94 -11.97 8.90 6.06
C LYS A 94 -10.72 9.68 5.66
N GLU A 95 -9.67 9.63 6.50
CA GLU A 95 -8.40 10.30 6.18
C GLU A 95 -7.74 9.68 4.97
N ILE A 96 -7.74 8.34 4.86
CA ILE A 96 -7.17 7.65 3.70
C ILE A 96 -7.95 7.96 2.42
N VAL A 97 -9.29 7.98 2.45
CA VAL A 97 -10.11 8.38 1.29
C VAL A 97 -9.76 9.82 0.85
N ASN A 98 -9.60 10.75 1.78
CA ASN A 98 -9.20 12.11 1.45
C ASN A 98 -7.79 12.16 0.88
N ALA A 99 -6.84 11.40 1.42
CA ALA A 99 -5.48 11.27 0.89
C ALA A 99 -5.47 10.72 -0.54
N VAL A 100 -6.28 9.66 -0.82
CA VAL A 100 -6.43 9.11 -2.18
C VAL A 100 -6.92 10.18 -3.16
N ARG A 101 -7.94 10.94 -2.78
CA ARG A 101 -8.49 12.02 -3.62
C ARG A 101 -7.45 13.10 -3.90
N GLU A 102 -6.76 13.57 -2.86
CA GLU A 102 -5.72 14.59 -2.99
C GLU A 102 -4.58 14.09 -3.89
N MET A 103 -4.09 12.87 -3.63
CA MET A 103 -3.03 12.28 -4.45
C MET A 103 -3.46 12.11 -5.91
N SER A 104 -4.69 11.69 -6.16
CA SER A 104 -5.23 11.57 -7.52
C SER A 104 -5.27 12.91 -8.25
N LEU A 105 -5.67 13.98 -7.56
CA LEU A 105 -5.68 15.34 -8.16
C LEU A 105 -4.25 15.85 -8.44
N ARG A 106 -3.27 15.48 -7.63
CA ARG A 106 -1.86 15.91 -7.80
C ARG A 106 -1.11 15.08 -8.83
N LEU A 107 -1.33 13.78 -8.85
CA LEU A 107 -0.52 12.82 -9.61
C LEU A 107 -1.19 12.32 -10.89
N GLY A 108 -2.52 12.36 -10.94
CA GLY A 108 -3.33 11.71 -11.97
C GLY A 108 -3.88 10.36 -11.49
N LYS A 109 -5.05 9.98 -12.04
CA LYS A 109 -5.80 8.78 -11.65
C LYS A 109 -5.09 7.47 -11.96
N ASP A 110 -4.28 7.45 -13.00
CA ASP A 110 -3.48 6.31 -13.47
C ASP A 110 -2.32 5.99 -12.51
N ARG A 111 -1.95 6.93 -11.67
CA ARG A 111 -0.85 6.79 -10.71
C ARG A 111 -1.32 6.45 -9.29
N VAL A 112 -2.63 6.40 -9.06
CA VAL A 112 -3.23 6.09 -7.74
C VAL A 112 -4.24 4.97 -7.89
N ILE A 113 -3.85 3.78 -7.49
CA ILE A 113 -4.67 2.56 -7.52
C ILE A 113 -5.12 2.26 -6.09
N VAL A 114 -6.38 1.92 -5.92
CA VAL A 114 -6.90 1.45 -4.64
C VAL A 114 -6.95 -0.08 -4.61
N ARG A 115 -6.58 -0.67 -3.48
CA ARG A 115 -6.68 -2.11 -3.24
C ARG A 115 -7.72 -2.36 -2.16
N TYR A 116 -8.83 -2.97 -2.56
CA TYR A 116 -9.80 -3.56 -1.66
C TYR A 116 -9.45 -5.05 -1.45
N ASP A 117 -8.36 -5.28 -0.73
CA ASP A 117 -7.59 -6.52 -0.77
C ASP A 117 -6.86 -6.73 0.58
N PRO A 118 -7.02 -7.89 1.22
CA PRO A 118 -7.85 -9.02 0.83
C PRO A 118 -9.29 -8.94 1.36
N ILE A 119 -10.22 -9.60 0.67
CA ILE A 119 -11.58 -9.86 1.15
C ILE A 119 -11.54 -11.11 2.05
N LEU A 120 -11.91 -10.93 3.33
CA LEU A 120 -12.02 -12.00 4.31
C LEU A 120 -13.50 -12.19 4.68
N LEU A 121 -14.05 -13.37 4.40
CA LEU A 121 -15.43 -13.70 4.75
C LEU A 121 -15.49 -14.34 6.14
N THR A 122 -16.27 -13.74 7.03
CA THR A 122 -16.54 -14.23 8.40
C THR A 122 -18.03 -14.03 8.73
N PRO A 123 -18.52 -14.54 9.87
CA PRO A 123 -19.89 -14.24 10.31
C PRO A 123 -20.17 -12.74 10.47
N LYS A 124 -19.16 -11.92 10.79
CA LYS A 124 -19.27 -10.46 10.91
C LYS A 124 -19.11 -9.77 9.56
N TYR A 125 -18.12 -10.18 8.77
CA TYR A 125 -17.79 -9.61 7.47
C TYR A 125 -18.35 -10.50 6.36
N THR A 126 -19.65 -10.42 6.17
CA THR A 126 -20.40 -11.23 5.19
C THR A 126 -20.25 -10.69 3.76
N VAL A 127 -20.68 -11.45 2.78
CA VAL A 127 -20.76 -10.99 1.38
C VAL A 127 -21.56 -9.69 1.27
N GLU A 128 -22.71 -9.61 1.96
CA GLU A 128 -23.55 -8.41 1.94
C GLU A 128 -22.87 -7.21 2.61
N TYR A 129 -22.11 -7.43 3.69
CA TYR A 129 -21.29 -6.39 4.30
C TYR A 129 -20.25 -5.83 3.31
N HIS A 130 -19.49 -6.72 2.65
CA HIS A 130 -18.49 -6.31 1.66
C HIS A 130 -19.12 -5.60 0.46
N ARG A 131 -20.27 -6.06 -0.03
CA ARG A 131 -20.97 -5.42 -1.14
C ARG A 131 -21.31 -3.97 -0.81
N ARG A 132 -21.93 -3.71 0.35
CA ARG A 132 -22.28 -2.35 0.80
C ARG A 132 -21.04 -1.46 1.04
N ALA A 133 -20.01 -2.03 1.66
CA ALA A 133 -18.77 -1.31 1.91
C ALA A 133 -18.05 -0.94 0.61
N PHE A 134 -18.04 -1.83 -0.38
CA PHE A 134 -17.44 -1.61 -1.68
C PHE A 134 -18.24 -0.57 -2.49
N GLU A 135 -19.56 -0.65 -2.52
CA GLU A 135 -20.42 0.38 -3.14
C GLU A 135 -20.15 1.77 -2.56
N LYS A 136 -20.08 1.85 -1.23
CA LYS A 136 -19.75 3.12 -0.55
C LYS A 136 -18.36 3.62 -0.93
N LEU A 137 -17.36 2.75 -0.99
CA LEU A 137 -16.01 3.09 -1.40
C LEU A 137 -15.98 3.62 -2.84
N CYS A 138 -16.62 2.90 -3.78
CA CYS A 138 -16.73 3.32 -5.17
C CYS A 138 -17.37 4.71 -5.30
N SER A 139 -18.48 4.97 -4.61
CA SER A 139 -19.16 6.28 -4.60
C SER A 139 -18.25 7.39 -4.05
N GLN A 140 -17.41 7.08 -3.06
CA GLN A 140 -16.48 8.07 -2.51
C GLN A 140 -15.30 8.35 -3.42
N LEU A 141 -14.90 7.41 -4.25
CA LEU A 141 -13.73 7.51 -5.13
C LEU A 141 -14.07 7.74 -6.59
N GLU A 142 -15.36 7.87 -6.91
CA GLU A 142 -15.83 8.19 -8.26
C GLU A 142 -15.18 9.48 -8.76
N GLY A 143 -14.61 9.42 -9.96
CA GLY A 143 -13.88 10.54 -10.55
C GLY A 143 -12.43 10.70 -10.08
N TYR A 144 -11.99 9.99 -9.01
CA TYR A 144 -10.62 10.10 -8.48
C TYR A 144 -9.73 8.90 -8.82
N VAL A 145 -10.27 7.72 -8.99
CA VAL A 145 -9.50 6.53 -9.37
C VAL A 145 -10.19 5.79 -10.52
N ASP A 146 -9.39 5.20 -11.40
CA ASP A 146 -9.89 4.41 -12.52
C ASP A 146 -9.75 2.89 -12.28
N THR A 147 -8.99 2.50 -11.26
CA THR A 147 -8.70 1.11 -10.96
C THR A 147 -8.83 0.80 -9.47
N ILE A 148 -9.61 -0.24 -9.16
CA ILE A 148 -9.63 -0.87 -7.83
C ILE A 148 -9.27 -2.35 -7.99
N ILE A 149 -8.23 -2.79 -7.29
CA ILE A 149 -7.81 -4.19 -7.23
C ILE A 149 -8.58 -4.89 -6.11
N ILE A 150 -9.14 -6.05 -6.40
CA ILE A 150 -9.80 -6.90 -5.40
C ILE A 150 -9.14 -8.28 -5.39
N SER A 151 -9.01 -8.89 -4.22
CA SER A 151 -8.67 -10.30 -4.06
C SER A 151 -9.32 -10.88 -2.81
N PHE A 152 -9.41 -12.21 -2.76
CA PHE A 152 -9.84 -12.91 -1.55
C PHE A 152 -8.62 -13.36 -0.76
N VAL A 153 -8.81 -13.53 0.54
CA VAL A 153 -7.74 -14.05 1.41
C VAL A 153 -7.36 -15.47 0.97
N ASP A 154 -6.08 -15.69 0.72
CA ASP A 154 -5.53 -17.02 0.48
C ASP A 154 -5.33 -17.77 1.80
N MET A 155 -5.75 -19.05 1.81
CA MET A 155 -5.65 -19.93 2.97
C MET A 155 -4.26 -20.56 3.09
N TYR A 156 -3.30 -19.80 3.59
CA TYR A 156 -1.98 -20.35 3.95
C TYR A 156 -2.04 -21.11 5.29
N LYS A 157 -1.12 -22.07 5.51
CA LYS A 157 -1.04 -22.86 6.76
C LYS A 157 -1.01 -21.98 8.02
N ASN A 158 -0.39 -20.81 7.94
CA ASN A 158 -0.29 -19.86 9.06
C ASN A 158 -1.59 -19.08 9.30
N THR A 159 -2.41 -18.82 8.28
CA THR A 159 -3.70 -18.13 8.41
C THR A 159 -4.80 -19.06 8.91
N ALA A 160 -4.75 -20.36 8.59
CA ALA A 160 -5.73 -21.35 9.04
C ALA A 160 -5.79 -21.51 10.59
N GLY A 161 -4.68 -21.25 11.30
CA GLY A 161 -4.61 -21.24 12.76
C GLY A 161 -5.33 -20.03 13.39
N ASN A 162 -5.28 -18.90 12.77
CA ASN A 162 -5.87 -17.65 13.26
C ASN A 162 -7.38 -17.56 12.94
N GLN A 163 -7.84 -18.09 11.82
CA GLN A 163 -9.27 -18.15 11.49
C GLN A 163 -10.11 -19.01 12.44
N LYS A 164 -9.51 -20.02 13.09
CA LYS A 164 -10.21 -20.82 14.12
C LYS A 164 -10.46 -20.04 15.42
N ARG A 165 -9.89 -18.85 15.57
CA ARG A 165 -10.03 -17.96 16.73
C ARG A 165 -10.97 -16.77 16.46
N MET A 166 -11.40 -16.56 15.22
CA MET A 166 -12.38 -15.58 14.77
C MET A 166 -13.77 -16.23 14.59
#